data_5b0a1ed5f8a3f9638ce7a3aa4b25ea4c
#
_entry.id   5b0a1ed5f8a3f9638ce7a3aa4b25ea4c
#
_cell.length_a   1.000
_cell.length_b   1.000
_cell.length_c   1.000
_cell.angle_alpha   90.00
_cell.angle_beta   90.00
_cell.angle_gamma   90.00
#
_symmetry.space_group_name_H-M   'P 1'
#
loop_
_entity.id
_entity.type
_entity.pdbx_description
1 polymer ?
#
loop_
_entity_poly.entity_id
_entity_poly.type
_entity_poly.pdbx_seq_one_letter_code
_entity_poly.pdbx_strand_id
1 'polypeptide(L)'
;MKIFIVEDDRGLRKQLKTFLEKYGYSCLYSDDFQNIEERISESNADMVLLDVNLPYKDGYCICRDIRKQSDIPVIMVTSRDTDMDELMSLNLGADDFITKPFNTQILLAHINAIFKRLNKRENPEVREYKGLSYYPEKGIAVHDDNEVELTKNENKILQIMLSKKGKIVSRDEIINEMWQSDEFIDDNTLTVNVNRLRKKLGEIGLHDYISTKRGQGYI
;
A
#
# COMPACT_ATOMS: atom_id res chain seq x y z
N MET A 1 -3.02 -3.76 -14.47
CA MET A 1 -3.30 -2.37 -14.04
C MET A 1 -3.05 -1.42 -15.19
N LYS A 2 -3.92 -0.42 -15.36
CA LYS A 2 -3.88 0.56 -16.45
C LYS A 2 -3.38 1.91 -15.93
N ILE A 3 -2.43 2.53 -16.61
CA ILE A 3 -1.89 3.85 -16.27
C ILE A 3 -2.22 4.81 -17.41
N PHE A 4 -2.87 5.93 -17.08
CA PHE A 4 -3.12 7.00 -18.04
C PHE A 4 -1.98 8.02 -17.97
N ILE A 5 -1.29 8.24 -19.08
CA ILE A 5 -0.16 9.17 -19.19
C ILE A 5 -0.62 10.47 -19.84
N VAL A 6 -0.57 11.55 -19.10
CA VAL A 6 -0.85 12.92 -19.57
C VAL A 6 0.47 13.67 -19.66
N GLU A 7 1.03 13.69 -20.85
CA GLU A 7 2.35 14.23 -21.17
C GLU A 7 2.32 14.75 -22.62
N ASP A 8 2.70 15.98 -22.86
CA ASP A 8 2.68 16.60 -24.19
C ASP A 8 3.93 16.28 -25.02
N ASP A 9 5.09 16.04 -24.37
CA ASP A 9 6.27 15.54 -25.05
C ASP A 9 6.05 14.10 -25.54
N ARG A 10 5.87 13.96 -26.86
CA ARG A 10 5.64 12.66 -27.51
C ARG A 10 6.81 11.70 -27.31
N GLY A 11 8.05 12.20 -27.20
CA GLY A 11 9.24 11.40 -26.99
C GLY A 11 9.24 10.77 -25.59
N LEU A 12 9.04 11.60 -24.56
CA LEU A 12 8.96 11.17 -23.18
C LEU A 12 7.77 10.24 -22.96
N ARG A 13 6.60 10.60 -23.50
CA ARG A 13 5.38 9.77 -23.41
C ARG A 13 5.60 8.37 -23.98
N LYS A 14 6.25 8.27 -25.14
CA LYS A 14 6.58 6.98 -25.78
C LYS A 14 7.57 6.18 -24.94
N GLN A 15 8.59 6.83 -24.37
CA GLN A 15 9.56 6.18 -23.49
C GLN A 15 8.88 5.64 -22.24
N LEU A 16 8.05 6.42 -21.57
CA LEU A 16 7.29 6.02 -20.40
C LEU A 16 6.38 4.83 -20.70
N LYS A 17 5.60 4.93 -21.79
CA LYS A 17 4.75 3.83 -22.23
C LYS A 17 5.54 2.53 -22.44
N THR A 18 6.58 2.57 -23.27
CA THR A 18 7.40 1.39 -23.56
C THR A 18 8.04 0.81 -22.29
N PHE A 19 8.50 1.68 -21.39
CA PHE A 19 9.10 1.26 -20.13
C PHE A 19 8.08 0.56 -19.23
N LEU A 20 6.94 1.18 -18.97
CA LEU A 20 5.90 0.67 -18.07
C LEU A 20 5.25 -0.62 -18.61
N GLU A 21 5.02 -0.70 -19.93
CA GLU A 21 4.48 -1.90 -20.57
C GLU A 21 5.43 -3.10 -20.41
N LYS A 22 6.75 -2.87 -20.41
CA LYS A 22 7.75 -3.91 -20.13
C LYS A 22 7.63 -4.48 -18.70
N TYR A 23 7.08 -3.72 -17.77
CA TYR A 23 6.83 -4.15 -16.38
C TYR A 23 5.38 -4.62 -16.16
N GLY A 24 4.61 -4.86 -17.23
CA GLY A 24 3.28 -5.47 -17.17
C GLY A 24 2.13 -4.49 -16.94
N TYR A 25 2.36 -3.18 -17.04
CA TYR A 25 1.30 -2.17 -17.02
C TYR A 25 0.69 -2.00 -18.42
N SER A 26 -0.58 -1.65 -18.50
CA SER A 26 -1.22 -1.21 -19.74
C SER A 26 -1.24 0.32 -19.74
N CYS A 27 -0.69 0.96 -20.76
CA CYS A 27 -0.56 2.42 -20.80
C CYS A 27 -1.52 3.04 -21.82
N LEU A 28 -2.31 3.98 -21.34
CA LEU A 28 -3.23 4.81 -22.12
C LEU A 28 -2.69 6.24 -22.18
N TYR A 29 -3.05 6.98 -23.21
CA TYR A 29 -2.76 8.42 -23.33
C TYR A 29 -3.73 9.07 -24.32
N SER A 30 -3.73 10.41 -24.37
CA SER A 30 -4.43 11.19 -25.38
C SER A 30 -3.47 12.17 -26.05
N ASP A 31 -3.68 12.43 -27.35
CA ASP A 31 -3.02 13.54 -28.07
C ASP A 31 -3.82 14.84 -27.96
N ASP A 32 -5.06 14.75 -27.49
CA ASP A 32 -5.95 15.88 -27.24
C ASP A 32 -6.03 16.14 -25.74
N PHE A 33 -5.62 17.31 -25.31
CA PHE A 33 -5.59 17.77 -23.92
C PHE A 33 -6.82 18.60 -23.53
N GLN A 34 -7.72 18.87 -24.48
CA GLN A 34 -9.01 19.46 -24.16
C GLN A 34 -9.89 18.42 -23.48
N ASN A 35 -10.53 18.76 -22.37
CA ASN A 35 -11.37 17.86 -21.58
C ASN A 35 -10.66 16.57 -21.17
N ILE A 36 -9.37 16.67 -20.81
CA ILE A 36 -8.54 15.51 -20.47
C ILE A 36 -9.09 14.76 -19.25
N GLU A 37 -9.78 15.44 -18.33
CA GLU A 37 -10.41 14.86 -17.16
C GLU A 37 -11.53 13.87 -17.53
N GLU A 38 -12.34 14.20 -18.54
CA GLU A 38 -13.38 13.30 -19.04
C GLU A 38 -12.76 12.05 -19.66
N ARG A 39 -11.69 12.21 -20.45
CA ARG A 39 -10.96 11.09 -21.06
C ARG A 39 -10.33 10.18 -20.03
N ILE A 40 -9.78 10.73 -18.95
CA ILE A 40 -9.26 9.97 -17.82
C ILE A 40 -10.39 9.16 -17.18
N SER A 41 -11.53 9.79 -16.90
CA SER A 41 -12.70 9.14 -16.29
C SER A 41 -13.22 7.98 -17.15
N GLU A 42 -13.36 8.17 -18.45
CA GLU A 42 -13.86 7.17 -19.40
C GLU A 42 -12.86 6.02 -19.64
N SER A 43 -11.58 6.25 -19.37
CA SER A 43 -10.51 5.27 -19.64
C SER A 43 -10.52 4.04 -18.75
N ASN A 44 -11.17 4.12 -17.57
CA ASN A 44 -11.06 3.13 -16.50
C ASN A 44 -9.58 2.85 -16.13
N ALA A 45 -8.78 3.92 -16.06
CA ALA A 45 -7.39 3.80 -15.60
C ALA A 45 -7.34 3.62 -14.08
N ASP A 46 -6.33 2.89 -13.63
CA ASP A 46 -6.08 2.64 -12.20
C ASP A 46 -5.16 3.71 -11.59
N MET A 47 -4.49 4.52 -12.43
CA MET A 47 -3.57 5.60 -12.01
C MET A 47 -3.36 6.59 -13.15
N VAL A 48 -3.05 7.84 -12.79
CA VAL A 48 -2.67 8.91 -13.74
C VAL A 48 -1.23 9.34 -13.46
N LEU A 49 -0.41 9.38 -14.51
CA LEU A 49 0.84 10.14 -14.53
C LEU A 49 0.55 11.46 -15.22
N LEU A 50 0.71 12.59 -14.53
CA LEU A 50 0.25 13.89 -14.96
C LEU A 50 1.38 14.91 -14.98
N ASP A 51 1.73 15.41 -16.17
CA ASP A 51 2.61 16.56 -16.26
C ASP A 51 1.90 17.84 -15.79
N VAL A 52 2.65 18.72 -15.16
CA VAL A 52 2.20 20.06 -14.78
C VAL A 52 2.15 20.98 -15.99
N ASN A 53 3.17 20.93 -16.84
CA ASN A 53 3.31 21.86 -17.97
C ASN A 53 2.63 21.30 -19.21
N LEU A 54 1.30 21.44 -19.27
CA LEU A 54 0.51 20.98 -20.41
C LEU A 54 -0.02 22.15 -21.25
N PRO A 55 -0.26 21.95 -22.54
CA PRO A 55 -0.99 22.91 -23.34
C PRO A 55 -2.44 23.04 -22.84
N TYR A 56 -3.00 24.25 -22.94
CA TYR A 56 -4.38 24.60 -22.58
C TYR A 56 -4.70 24.71 -21.09
N LYS A 57 -4.25 23.80 -20.23
CA LYS A 57 -4.58 23.79 -18.81
C LYS A 57 -3.41 23.27 -17.98
N ASP A 58 -3.09 23.97 -16.91
CA ASP A 58 -2.05 23.57 -15.97
C ASP A 58 -2.43 22.25 -15.27
N GLY A 59 -1.48 21.32 -15.15
CA GLY A 59 -1.70 20.01 -14.52
C GLY A 59 -2.20 20.09 -13.08
N TYR A 60 -1.87 21.15 -12.34
CA TYR A 60 -2.44 21.38 -11.00
C TYR A 60 -3.97 21.57 -11.04
N CYS A 61 -4.46 22.30 -12.04
CA CYS A 61 -5.90 22.46 -12.22
C CYS A 61 -6.57 21.14 -12.62
N ILE A 62 -5.91 20.36 -13.48
CA ILE A 62 -6.41 19.05 -13.89
C ILE A 62 -6.47 18.10 -12.67
N CYS A 63 -5.42 18.03 -11.85
CA CYS A 63 -5.39 17.22 -10.65
C CYS A 63 -6.54 17.56 -9.70
N ARG A 64 -6.72 18.85 -9.40
CA ARG A 64 -7.83 19.35 -8.57
C ARG A 64 -9.20 18.96 -9.12
N ASP A 65 -9.38 19.04 -10.45
CA ASP A 65 -10.67 18.74 -11.07
C ASP A 65 -10.92 17.20 -11.10
N ILE A 66 -9.90 16.39 -11.28
CA ILE A 66 -9.98 14.92 -11.10
C ILE A 66 -10.44 14.60 -9.67
N ARG A 67 -9.86 15.24 -8.65
CA ARG A 67 -10.19 14.99 -7.22
C ARG A 67 -11.62 15.34 -6.83
N LYS A 68 -12.30 16.20 -7.57
CA LYS A 68 -13.73 16.48 -7.33
C LYS A 68 -14.65 15.29 -7.68
N GLN A 69 -14.17 14.38 -8.52
CA GLN A 69 -14.99 13.33 -9.11
C GLN A 69 -14.44 11.92 -8.85
N SER A 70 -13.15 11.79 -8.47
CA SER A 70 -12.49 10.48 -8.37
C SER A 70 -11.32 10.50 -7.39
N ASP A 71 -11.14 9.37 -6.69
CA ASP A 71 -9.98 9.07 -5.86
C ASP A 71 -8.86 8.34 -6.61
N ILE A 72 -8.91 8.35 -7.96
CA ILE A 72 -7.86 7.73 -8.76
C ILE A 72 -6.49 8.28 -8.38
N PRO A 73 -5.47 7.44 -8.13
CA PRO A 73 -4.13 7.93 -7.80
C PRO A 73 -3.55 8.79 -8.90
N VAL A 74 -2.93 9.92 -8.49
CA VAL A 74 -2.24 10.84 -9.39
C VAL A 74 -0.81 11.03 -8.93
N ILE A 75 0.15 10.73 -9.82
CA ILE A 75 1.55 11.12 -9.66
C ILE A 75 1.80 12.32 -10.58
N MET A 76 2.19 13.45 -9.96
CA MET A 76 2.62 14.62 -10.74
C MET A 76 4.04 14.42 -11.24
N VAL A 77 4.28 14.68 -12.53
CA VAL A 77 5.60 14.55 -13.17
C VAL A 77 5.92 15.86 -13.84
N THR A 78 6.92 16.62 -13.37
CA THR A 78 7.12 18.00 -13.81
C THR A 78 8.57 18.44 -13.82
N SER A 79 8.89 19.46 -14.63
CA SER A 79 10.18 20.15 -14.60
C SER A 79 10.26 21.27 -13.55
N ARG A 80 9.18 21.52 -12.80
CA ARG A 80 9.19 22.44 -11.66
C ARG A 80 9.75 21.70 -10.44
N ASP A 81 10.80 22.23 -9.84
CA ASP A 81 11.62 21.57 -8.82
C ASP A 81 11.70 22.36 -7.50
N THR A 82 10.79 23.31 -7.29
CA THR A 82 10.77 24.06 -6.02
C THR A 82 10.00 23.31 -4.95
N ASP A 83 10.42 23.44 -3.68
CA ASP A 83 9.68 22.89 -2.52
C ASP A 83 8.22 23.35 -2.49
N MET A 84 7.95 24.55 -3.05
CA MET A 84 6.61 25.11 -3.14
C MET A 84 5.75 24.38 -4.19
N ASP A 85 6.33 23.94 -5.29
CA ASP A 85 5.62 23.17 -6.31
C ASP A 85 5.26 21.78 -5.81
N GLU A 86 6.16 21.12 -5.06
CA GLU A 86 5.89 19.85 -4.38
C GLU A 86 4.76 19.99 -3.36
N LEU A 87 4.85 21.02 -2.49
CA LEU A 87 3.82 21.31 -1.49
C LEU A 87 2.46 21.62 -2.13
N MET A 88 2.44 22.37 -3.24
CA MET A 88 1.21 22.65 -4.01
C MET A 88 0.61 21.37 -4.59
N SER A 89 1.43 20.49 -5.17
CA SER A 89 0.97 19.21 -5.74
C SER A 89 0.24 18.37 -4.71
N LEU A 90 0.84 18.18 -3.54
CA LEU A 90 0.27 17.39 -2.45
C LEU A 90 -0.99 18.04 -1.86
N ASN A 91 -1.00 19.35 -1.68
CA ASN A 91 -2.18 20.07 -1.18
C ASN A 91 -3.37 20.03 -2.16
N LEU A 92 -3.12 19.90 -3.47
CA LEU A 92 -4.16 19.74 -4.47
C LEU A 92 -4.64 18.31 -4.65
N GLY A 93 -4.11 17.38 -3.85
CA GLY A 93 -4.54 15.99 -3.75
C GLY A 93 -3.78 15.03 -4.66
N ALA A 94 -2.59 15.38 -5.14
CA ALA A 94 -1.70 14.39 -5.72
C ALA A 94 -1.25 13.38 -4.66
N ASP A 95 -1.09 12.12 -5.06
CA ASP A 95 -0.60 11.06 -4.17
C ASP A 95 0.93 11.03 -4.10
N ASP A 96 1.59 11.60 -5.11
CA ASP A 96 3.04 11.69 -5.19
C ASP A 96 3.50 12.71 -6.23
N PHE A 97 4.81 13.02 -6.19
CA PHE A 97 5.41 14.04 -7.03
C PHE A 97 6.82 13.61 -7.47
N ILE A 98 7.16 13.81 -8.75
CA ILE A 98 8.46 13.44 -9.31
C ILE A 98 8.96 14.57 -10.23
N THR A 99 10.17 15.06 -9.99
CA THR A 99 10.81 16.09 -10.82
C THR A 99 11.55 15.52 -12.01
N LYS A 100 11.42 16.19 -13.16
CA LYS A 100 12.20 15.92 -14.38
C LYS A 100 13.57 16.62 -14.30
N PRO A 101 14.68 15.99 -14.70
CA PRO A 101 14.79 14.63 -15.22
C PRO A 101 14.78 13.58 -14.11
N PHE A 102 14.08 12.47 -14.30
CA PHE A 102 13.98 11.38 -13.33
C PHE A 102 14.49 10.05 -13.87
N ASN A 103 14.88 9.17 -12.96
CA ASN A 103 15.16 7.79 -13.28
C ASN A 103 13.84 7.01 -13.36
N THR A 104 13.60 6.31 -14.48
CA THR A 104 12.39 5.51 -14.69
C THR A 104 12.20 4.39 -13.67
N GLN A 105 13.29 3.87 -13.06
CA GLN A 105 13.22 2.90 -11.97
C GLN A 105 12.68 3.53 -10.68
N ILE A 106 13.01 4.80 -10.42
CA ILE A 106 12.45 5.55 -9.28
C ILE A 106 10.95 5.76 -9.50
N LEU A 107 10.53 6.20 -10.69
CA LEU A 107 9.11 6.32 -11.02
C LEU A 107 8.37 4.99 -10.82
N LEU A 108 8.96 3.87 -11.27
CA LEU A 108 8.38 2.54 -11.07
C LEU A 108 8.22 2.19 -9.59
N ALA A 109 9.20 2.55 -8.75
CA ALA A 109 9.12 2.33 -7.30
C ALA A 109 7.96 3.14 -6.66
N HIS A 110 7.76 4.39 -7.07
CA HIS A 110 6.64 5.23 -6.62
C HIS A 110 5.28 4.63 -7.05
N ILE A 111 5.15 4.24 -8.32
CA ILE A 111 3.95 3.56 -8.84
C ILE A 111 3.63 2.32 -8.01
N ASN A 112 4.62 1.46 -7.78
CA ASN A 112 4.46 0.23 -7.00
C ASN A 112 4.05 0.52 -5.55
N ALA A 113 4.62 1.55 -4.92
CA ALA A 113 4.30 1.94 -3.54
C ALA A 113 2.84 2.40 -3.41
N ILE A 114 2.34 3.17 -4.38
CA ILE A 114 0.95 3.63 -4.40
C ILE A 114 0.01 2.45 -4.63
N PHE A 115 0.24 1.60 -5.64
CA PHE A 115 -0.59 0.42 -5.87
C PHE A 115 -0.60 -0.55 -4.70
N LYS A 116 0.53 -0.71 -4.01
CA LYS A 116 0.60 -1.52 -2.78
C LYS A 116 -0.28 -0.94 -1.67
N ARG A 117 -0.34 0.40 -1.52
CA ARG A 117 -1.22 1.07 -0.54
C ARG A 117 -2.69 0.90 -0.89
N LEU A 118 -3.05 0.97 -2.18
CA LEU A 118 -4.42 0.80 -2.67
C LEU A 118 -4.92 -0.63 -2.51
N ASN A 119 -4.12 -1.60 -2.94
CA ASN A 119 -4.46 -3.02 -2.78
C ASN A 119 -4.67 -3.40 -1.31
N LYS A 120 -3.95 -2.74 -0.38
CA LYS A 120 -4.20 -2.88 1.06
C LYS A 120 -5.53 -2.28 1.51
N ARG A 121 -6.03 -1.22 0.84
CA ARG A 121 -7.33 -0.61 1.16
C ARG A 121 -8.51 -1.38 0.58
N GLU A 122 -8.37 -1.94 -0.63
CA GLU A 122 -9.44 -2.70 -1.32
C GLU A 122 -9.57 -4.14 -0.85
N ASN A 123 -8.46 -4.76 -0.45
CA ASN A 123 -8.42 -6.06 0.22
C ASN A 123 -7.65 -5.89 1.54
N PRO A 124 -8.32 -5.73 2.67
CA PRO A 124 -7.67 -5.99 3.94
C PRO A 124 -7.09 -7.39 3.81
N GLU A 125 -5.74 -7.51 3.85
CA GLU A 125 -5.05 -8.80 3.72
C GLU A 125 -5.64 -9.78 4.72
N VAL A 126 -6.71 -10.48 4.33
CA VAL A 126 -7.26 -11.56 5.15
C VAL A 126 -6.24 -12.68 5.10
N ARG A 127 -5.62 -12.97 6.21
CA ARG A 127 -4.70 -14.10 6.32
C ARG A 127 -5.45 -15.28 6.89
N GLU A 128 -5.75 -16.24 6.04
CA GLU A 128 -6.39 -17.47 6.46
C GLU A 128 -5.36 -18.54 6.80
N TYR A 129 -5.56 -19.17 7.94
CA TYR A 129 -4.78 -20.34 8.36
C TYR A 129 -5.55 -21.15 9.40
N LYS A 130 -5.74 -22.46 9.18
CA LYS A 130 -6.38 -23.40 10.10
C LYS A 130 -7.69 -22.88 10.71
N GLY A 131 -8.58 -22.33 9.88
CA GLY A 131 -9.89 -21.83 10.31
C GLY A 131 -9.88 -20.38 10.84
N LEU A 132 -8.74 -19.78 11.10
CA LEU A 132 -8.63 -18.37 11.46
C LEU A 132 -8.66 -17.51 10.20
N SER A 133 -9.56 -16.53 10.16
CA SER A 133 -9.52 -15.39 9.24
C SER A 133 -9.02 -14.18 10.00
N TYR A 134 -7.85 -13.66 9.64
CA TYR A 134 -7.19 -12.57 10.33
C TYR A 134 -7.07 -11.33 9.45
N TYR A 135 -7.50 -10.19 9.99
CA TYR A 135 -7.52 -8.87 9.35
C TYR A 135 -6.49 -7.93 10.00
N PRO A 136 -5.22 -7.91 9.52
CA PRO A 136 -4.13 -7.17 10.15
C PRO A 136 -4.40 -5.68 10.33
N GLU A 137 -4.96 -5.03 9.30
CA GLU A 137 -5.22 -3.59 9.29
C GLU A 137 -6.33 -3.19 10.28
N LYS A 138 -7.28 -4.09 10.54
CA LYS A 138 -8.35 -3.87 11.51
C LYS A 138 -7.98 -4.32 12.93
N GLY A 139 -6.91 -5.14 13.06
CA GLY A 139 -6.59 -5.78 14.32
C GLY A 139 -7.63 -6.79 14.79
N ILE A 140 -8.32 -7.48 13.86
CA ILE A 140 -9.42 -8.39 14.15
C ILE A 140 -9.05 -9.81 13.73
N ALA A 141 -9.38 -10.76 14.59
CA ALA A 141 -9.30 -12.20 14.34
C ALA A 141 -10.72 -12.80 14.37
N VAL A 142 -11.07 -13.60 13.36
CA VAL A 142 -12.38 -14.19 13.17
C VAL A 142 -12.26 -15.70 13.00
N HIS A 143 -13.13 -16.46 13.65
CA HIS A 143 -13.32 -17.89 13.44
C HIS A 143 -14.79 -18.21 13.48
N ASP A 144 -15.30 -18.85 12.42
CA ASP A 144 -16.73 -19.02 12.17
C ASP A 144 -17.46 -17.65 12.26
N ASP A 145 -18.47 -17.54 13.11
CA ASP A 145 -19.25 -16.29 13.32
C ASP A 145 -18.75 -15.45 14.50
N ASN A 146 -17.62 -15.81 15.11
CA ASN A 146 -17.07 -15.11 16.29
C ASN A 146 -15.87 -14.27 15.91
N GLU A 147 -15.80 -13.06 16.46
CA GLU A 147 -14.68 -12.14 16.24
C GLU A 147 -14.10 -11.63 17.57
N VAL A 148 -12.81 -11.28 17.54
CA VAL A 148 -12.13 -10.67 18.68
C VAL A 148 -11.16 -9.59 18.19
N GLU A 149 -11.14 -8.46 18.89
CA GLU A 149 -10.18 -7.38 18.65
C GLU A 149 -8.85 -7.68 19.36
N LEU A 150 -7.77 -7.41 18.64
CA LEU A 150 -6.40 -7.58 19.12
C LEU A 150 -5.80 -6.21 19.48
N THR A 151 -5.06 -6.16 20.57
CA THR A 151 -4.21 -4.99 20.87
C THR A 151 -3.07 -4.88 19.84
N LYS A 152 -2.42 -3.73 19.76
CA LYS A 152 -1.32 -3.49 18.82
C LYS A 152 -0.22 -4.56 18.88
N ASN A 153 0.20 -4.94 20.09
CA ASN A 153 1.22 -5.97 20.29
C ASN A 153 0.73 -7.38 19.92
N GLU A 154 -0.48 -7.75 20.32
CA GLU A 154 -1.10 -9.03 19.96
C GLU A 154 -1.26 -9.15 18.44
N ASN A 155 -1.71 -8.08 17.79
CA ASN A 155 -1.86 -7.98 16.35
C ASN A 155 -0.52 -8.20 15.63
N LYS A 156 0.54 -7.53 16.09
CA LYS A 156 1.87 -7.66 15.51
C LYS A 156 2.46 -9.05 15.70
N ILE A 157 2.33 -9.64 16.90
CA ILE A 157 2.77 -11.00 17.19
C ILE A 157 2.06 -12.01 16.28
N LEU A 158 0.73 -11.91 16.13
CA LEU A 158 -0.04 -12.78 15.26
C LEU A 158 0.38 -12.64 13.80
N GLN A 159 0.65 -11.40 13.37
CA GLN A 159 1.14 -11.09 12.01
C GLN A 159 2.48 -11.77 11.72
N ILE A 160 3.43 -11.68 12.66
CA ILE A 160 4.76 -12.31 12.55
C ILE A 160 4.61 -13.84 12.47
N MET A 161 3.81 -14.44 13.34
CA MET A 161 3.60 -15.89 13.35
C MET A 161 2.91 -16.39 12.08
N LEU A 162 1.89 -15.67 11.59
CA LEU A 162 1.20 -16.02 10.34
C LEU A 162 2.04 -15.81 9.09
N SER A 163 3.05 -14.94 9.11
CA SER A 163 4.00 -14.83 8.00
C SER A 163 4.85 -16.09 7.81
N LYS A 164 5.01 -16.88 8.87
CA LYS A 164 5.81 -18.12 8.92
C LYS A 164 4.96 -19.36 9.22
N LYS A 165 3.79 -19.42 8.62
CA LYS A 165 2.78 -20.50 8.81
C LYS A 165 3.41 -21.88 8.93
N GLY A 166 3.13 -22.57 10.05
CA GLY A 166 3.58 -23.94 10.29
C GLY A 166 5.08 -24.10 10.62
N LYS A 167 5.81 -22.99 10.81
CA LYS A 167 7.21 -23.01 11.26
C LYS A 167 7.31 -22.47 12.68
N ILE A 168 8.35 -22.90 13.40
CA ILE A 168 8.67 -22.35 14.71
C ILE A 168 9.28 -20.97 14.51
N VAL A 169 8.76 -19.97 15.23
CA VAL A 169 9.31 -18.61 15.30
C VAL A 169 9.95 -18.45 16.67
N SER A 170 11.24 -18.14 16.70
CA SER A 170 11.95 -17.98 17.97
C SER A 170 11.52 -16.72 18.70
N ARG A 171 11.74 -16.70 20.03
CA ARG A 171 11.41 -15.53 20.86
C ARG A 171 12.21 -14.30 20.42
N ASP A 172 13.52 -14.48 20.21
CA ASP A 172 14.41 -13.40 19.74
C ASP A 172 13.97 -12.84 18.38
N GLU A 173 13.51 -13.71 17.49
CA GLU A 173 13.01 -13.31 16.19
C GLU A 173 11.76 -12.45 16.29
N ILE A 174 10.80 -12.81 17.15
CA ILE A 174 9.59 -11.99 17.38
C ILE A 174 9.98 -10.65 17.98
N ILE A 175 10.85 -10.64 19.01
CA ILE A 175 11.31 -9.42 19.67
C ILE A 175 12.01 -8.49 18.68
N ASN A 176 12.93 -9.02 17.87
CA ASN A 176 13.65 -8.23 16.86
C ASN A 176 12.72 -7.64 15.80
N GLU A 177 11.73 -8.39 15.31
CA GLU A 177 10.77 -7.87 14.34
C GLU A 177 9.82 -6.82 14.97
N MET A 178 9.51 -6.94 16.26
CA MET A 178 8.75 -5.91 16.97
C MET A 178 9.56 -4.64 17.15
N TRP A 179 10.84 -4.72 17.48
CA TRP A 179 11.72 -3.55 17.61
C TRP A 179 11.91 -2.79 16.28
N GLN A 180 11.98 -3.50 15.15
CA GLN A 180 12.02 -2.87 13.82
C GLN A 180 10.73 -2.08 13.49
N SER A 181 9.68 -2.29 14.26
CA SER A 181 8.38 -1.61 14.11
C SER A 181 8.12 -0.60 15.24
N ASP A 182 9.17 -0.12 15.92
CA ASP A 182 9.11 0.80 17.07
C ASP A 182 8.32 0.25 18.29
N GLU A 183 8.12 -1.07 18.37
CA GLU A 183 7.44 -1.75 19.48
C GLU A 183 8.49 -2.41 20.39
N PHE A 184 8.98 -1.67 21.37
CA PHE A 184 9.99 -2.17 22.31
C PHE A 184 9.33 -3.08 23.36
N ILE A 185 9.55 -4.38 23.23
CA ILE A 185 9.14 -5.37 24.23
C ILE A 185 10.33 -6.19 24.71
N ASP A 186 10.27 -6.61 25.96
CA ASP A 186 11.18 -7.60 26.52
C ASP A 186 10.57 -9.02 26.49
N ASP A 187 11.32 -10.02 26.91
CA ASP A 187 10.93 -11.42 26.90
C ASP A 187 9.72 -11.69 27.81
N ASN A 188 9.58 -10.99 28.93
CA ASN A 188 8.44 -11.10 29.83
C ASN A 188 7.18 -10.52 29.18
N THR A 189 7.29 -9.35 28.58
CA THR A 189 6.21 -8.68 27.86
C THR A 189 5.74 -9.52 26.67
N LEU A 190 6.65 -10.17 25.93
CA LEU A 190 6.30 -11.13 24.89
C LEU A 190 5.46 -12.26 25.44
N THR A 191 5.89 -12.88 26.55
CA THR A 191 5.16 -14.00 27.19
C THR A 191 3.74 -13.59 27.59
N VAL A 192 3.58 -12.42 28.18
CA VAL A 192 2.26 -11.89 28.59
C VAL A 192 1.36 -11.68 27.37
N ASN A 193 1.88 -11.06 26.30
CA ASN A 193 1.10 -10.80 25.10
C ASN A 193 0.71 -12.09 24.36
N VAL A 194 1.61 -13.08 24.28
CA VAL A 194 1.29 -14.39 23.68
C VAL A 194 0.19 -15.10 24.49
N ASN A 195 0.22 -15.03 25.82
CA ASN A 195 -0.81 -15.66 26.65
C ASN A 195 -2.18 -14.93 26.50
N ARG A 196 -2.18 -13.59 26.39
CA ARG A 196 -3.40 -12.83 26.11
C ARG A 196 -3.96 -13.17 24.73
N LEU A 197 -3.10 -13.25 23.72
CA LEU A 197 -3.49 -13.64 22.37
C LEU A 197 -4.10 -15.05 22.35
N ARG A 198 -3.50 -16.02 23.03
CA ARG A 198 -4.07 -17.37 23.18
C ARG A 198 -5.46 -17.35 23.79
N LYS A 199 -5.65 -16.56 24.86
CA LYS A 199 -6.95 -16.42 25.51
C LYS A 199 -7.99 -15.90 24.54
N LYS A 200 -7.68 -14.82 23.81
CA LYS A 200 -8.57 -14.23 22.84
C LYS A 200 -8.92 -15.17 21.69
N LEU A 201 -7.93 -15.90 21.15
CA LEU A 201 -8.18 -16.91 20.13
C LEU A 201 -9.05 -18.05 20.66
N GLY A 202 -8.88 -18.44 21.94
CA GLY A 202 -9.73 -19.41 22.61
C GLY A 202 -11.19 -18.93 22.78
N GLU A 203 -11.43 -17.62 23.00
CA GLU A 203 -12.77 -17.02 23.10
C GLU A 203 -13.57 -17.16 21.80
N ILE A 204 -12.90 -17.23 20.65
CA ILE A 204 -13.53 -17.47 19.33
C ILE A 204 -13.46 -18.94 18.90
N GLY A 205 -13.11 -19.86 19.79
CA GLY A 205 -13.11 -21.30 19.52
C GLY A 205 -11.78 -21.89 19.02
N LEU A 206 -10.74 -21.07 18.86
CA LEU A 206 -9.41 -21.53 18.43
C LEU A 206 -8.51 -21.89 19.61
N HIS A 207 -8.87 -22.99 20.30
CA HIS A 207 -8.08 -23.51 21.40
C HIS A 207 -6.76 -24.10 20.91
N ASP A 208 -5.68 -23.90 21.67
CA ASP A 208 -4.31 -24.40 21.38
C ASP A 208 -3.76 -23.98 20.00
N TYR A 209 -4.32 -22.92 19.43
CA TYR A 209 -3.92 -22.41 18.11
C TYR A 209 -2.45 -21.99 18.05
N ILE A 210 -1.92 -21.42 19.13
CA ILE A 210 -0.52 -21.10 19.30
C ILE A 210 0.07 -22.05 20.34
N SER A 211 1.01 -22.88 19.94
CA SER A 211 1.71 -23.78 20.85
C SER A 211 3.15 -23.33 21.15
N THR A 212 3.63 -23.63 22.34
CA THR A 212 5.02 -23.36 22.74
C THR A 212 5.89 -24.59 22.44
N LYS A 213 6.98 -24.37 21.71
CA LYS A 213 8.06 -25.33 21.55
C LYS A 213 9.17 -24.97 22.52
N ARG A 214 9.25 -25.73 23.63
CA ARG A 214 10.16 -25.43 24.74
C ARG A 214 11.59 -25.27 24.29
N GLY A 215 12.22 -24.12 24.65
CA GLY A 215 13.59 -23.78 24.26
C GLY A 215 13.75 -23.33 22.79
N GLN A 216 12.67 -23.29 21.99
CA GLN A 216 12.75 -22.93 20.58
C GLN A 216 11.88 -21.70 20.22
N GLY A 217 10.69 -21.57 20.79
CA GLY A 217 9.78 -20.45 20.48
C GLY A 217 8.31 -20.87 20.42
N TYR A 218 7.58 -20.27 19.48
CA TYR A 218 6.14 -20.49 19.27
C TYR A 218 5.85 -20.97 17.84
N ILE A 219 4.76 -21.70 17.68
CA ILE A 219 4.24 -22.16 16.38
C ILE A 219 2.72 -22.08 16.37
#